data_2248c812511e405237ed4024c685e72e
#
_entry.id   2248c812511e405237ed4024c685e72e
#
_cell.length_a   1.000
_cell.length_b   1.000
_cell.length_c   1.000
_cell.angle_alpha   90.00
_cell.angle_beta   90.00
_cell.angle_gamma   90.00
#
_symmetry.space_group_name_H-M   'P 1'
#
loop_
_entity.id
_entity.type
_entity.pdbx_description
1 polymer ?
#
loop_
_entity_poly.entity_id
_entity_poly.type
_entity_poly.pdbx_seq_one_letter_code
_entity_poly.pdbx_strand_id
1 'polypeptide(L)'
;MRLARHPWVLGLTGVLAVVLIWTAITSAALVDKLFLPSPAAVMAAGQSQAAQGILWADLVASVGRVFAGFALSAAVALPLGITMGTSTVICRLLEPLMALIRYMPAPAFIPLLIIYFGLGELPKVLLIFIGTLFFNTLMIMDAVKFVPNELVETALTLGGRTSQVLLRVITPCIAPQVIDAYRINMASAWNLVIVAELVAANEGLGKRISLAQRFLRTDEIFLGLIVIGLIGLLIDLGFRLLLRRSCRWAT
;
A
#
# COMPACT_ATOMS: atom_id res chain seq x y z
N MET A 1 2.61 14.52 -34.48
CA MET A 1 3.67 14.67 -33.48
C MET A 1 3.40 15.66 -32.31
N ARG A 2 2.24 16.31 -32.21
CA ARG A 2 1.90 17.24 -31.09
C ARG A 2 1.21 16.60 -29.88
N LEU A 3 0.66 15.39 -29.99
CA LEU A 3 -0.03 14.66 -28.90
C LEU A 3 0.92 14.11 -27.82
N ALA A 4 2.23 13.97 -28.13
CA ALA A 4 3.23 13.45 -27.18
C ALA A 4 3.66 14.44 -26.07
N ARG A 5 3.12 15.67 -26.04
CA ARG A 5 3.50 16.71 -25.06
C ARG A 5 2.71 16.65 -23.74
N HIS A 6 1.63 15.90 -23.66
CA HIS A 6 0.85 15.80 -22.42
C HIS A 6 0.92 14.36 -21.88
N PRO A 7 1.63 14.12 -20.76
CA PRO A 7 1.79 12.77 -20.19
C PRO A 7 0.45 12.10 -19.83
N TRP A 8 -0.56 12.89 -19.50
CA TRP A 8 -1.92 12.44 -19.23
C TRP A 8 -2.62 11.86 -20.46
N VAL A 9 -2.37 12.42 -21.64
CA VAL A 9 -2.94 11.93 -22.90
C VAL A 9 -2.38 10.54 -23.23
N LEU A 10 -1.08 10.36 -23.06
CA LEU A 10 -0.43 9.06 -23.29
C LEU A 10 -0.92 8.01 -22.30
N GLY A 11 -1.11 8.36 -21.03
CA GLY A 11 -1.68 7.45 -20.03
C GLY A 11 -3.11 7.04 -20.39
N LEU A 12 -3.95 8.00 -20.76
CA LEU A 12 -5.35 7.74 -21.15
C LEU A 12 -5.44 6.88 -22.43
N THR A 13 -4.60 7.16 -23.44
CA THR A 13 -4.56 6.35 -24.67
C THR A 13 -4.12 4.91 -24.38
N GLY A 14 -3.18 4.69 -23.46
CA GLY A 14 -2.79 3.34 -23.03
C GLY A 14 -3.94 2.58 -22.37
N VAL A 15 -4.66 3.21 -21.44
CA VAL A 15 -5.83 2.59 -20.79
C VAL A 15 -6.93 2.28 -21.81
N LEU A 16 -7.23 3.23 -22.70
CA LEU A 16 -8.24 3.02 -23.76
C LEU A 16 -7.84 1.89 -24.70
N ALA A 17 -6.57 1.78 -25.09
CA ALA A 17 -6.08 0.69 -25.93
C ALA A 17 -6.29 -0.68 -25.27
N VAL A 18 -5.98 -0.81 -23.97
CA VAL A 18 -6.21 -2.05 -23.22
C VAL A 18 -7.69 -2.41 -23.17
N VAL A 19 -8.59 -1.45 -22.90
CA VAL A 19 -10.04 -1.67 -22.87
C VAL A 19 -10.58 -2.04 -24.24
N LEU A 20 -10.09 -1.42 -25.32
CA LEU A 20 -10.48 -1.74 -26.69
C LEU A 20 -10.03 -3.17 -27.08
N ILE A 21 -8.79 -3.55 -26.76
CA ILE A 21 -8.27 -4.90 -27.01
C ILE A 21 -9.11 -5.93 -26.23
N TRP A 22 -9.38 -5.67 -24.95
CA TRP A 22 -10.23 -6.54 -24.13
C TRP A 22 -11.63 -6.70 -24.74
N THR A 23 -12.26 -5.59 -25.13
CA THR A 23 -13.58 -5.61 -25.78
C THR A 23 -13.54 -6.37 -27.10
N ALA A 24 -12.50 -6.19 -27.92
CA ALA A 24 -12.35 -6.89 -29.21
C ALA A 24 -12.21 -8.41 -29.01
N ILE A 25 -11.38 -8.86 -28.05
CA ILE A 25 -11.20 -10.28 -27.75
C ILE A 25 -12.51 -10.92 -27.29
N THR A 26 -13.25 -10.24 -26.42
CA THR A 26 -14.50 -10.77 -25.85
C THR A 26 -15.65 -10.74 -26.86
N SER A 27 -15.72 -9.73 -27.74
CA SER A 27 -16.74 -9.65 -28.79
C SER A 27 -16.51 -10.65 -29.93
N ALA A 28 -15.23 -10.93 -30.24
CA ALA A 28 -14.86 -11.95 -31.24
C ALA A 28 -15.01 -13.39 -30.71
N ALA A 29 -15.44 -13.59 -29.47
CA ALA A 29 -15.56 -14.88 -28.78
C ALA A 29 -14.30 -15.75 -28.86
N LEU A 30 -13.11 -15.13 -28.90
CA LEU A 30 -11.83 -15.83 -28.95
C LEU A 30 -11.53 -16.60 -27.66
N VAL A 31 -12.14 -16.19 -26.54
CA VAL A 31 -12.01 -16.81 -25.22
C VAL A 31 -13.40 -17.00 -24.64
N ASP A 32 -13.63 -18.13 -23.98
CA ASP A 32 -14.89 -18.40 -23.31
C ASP A 32 -15.20 -17.30 -22.27
N LYS A 33 -16.46 -16.87 -22.22
CA LYS A 33 -16.95 -15.84 -21.27
C LYS A 33 -16.73 -16.23 -19.82
N LEU A 34 -16.60 -17.52 -19.52
CA LEU A 34 -16.29 -18.02 -18.20
C LEU A 34 -14.87 -17.61 -17.75
N PHE A 35 -13.92 -17.55 -18.69
CA PHE A 35 -12.52 -17.19 -18.35
C PHE A 35 -12.25 -15.70 -18.53
N LEU A 36 -12.85 -15.08 -19.54
CA LEU A 36 -12.69 -13.65 -19.81
C LEU A 36 -14.05 -12.98 -19.98
N PRO A 37 -14.63 -12.40 -18.91
CA PRO A 37 -15.91 -11.69 -18.99
C PRO A 37 -15.76 -10.42 -19.82
N SER A 38 -16.84 -10.00 -20.49
CA SER A 38 -16.83 -8.73 -21.21
C SER A 38 -16.79 -7.53 -20.25
N PRO A 39 -16.23 -6.38 -20.66
CA PRO A 39 -16.28 -5.16 -19.86
C PRO A 39 -17.70 -4.78 -19.43
N ALA A 40 -18.70 -5.03 -20.30
CA ALA A 40 -20.12 -4.79 -20.00
C ALA A 40 -20.64 -5.70 -18.86
N ALA A 41 -20.23 -6.98 -18.83
CA ALA A 41 -20.61 -7.90 -17.76
C ALA A 41 -20.00 -7.47 -16.41
N VAL A 42 -18.74 -7.04 -16.41
CA VAL A 42 -18.07 -6.51 -15.21
C VAL A 42 -18.76 -5.25 -14.70
N MET A 43 -19.14 -4.33 -15.59
CA MET A 43 -19.90 -3.13 -15.23
C MET A 43 -21.27 -3.47 -14.65
N ALA A 44 -22.00 -4.42 -15.23
CA ALA A 44 -23.30 -4.88 -14.74
C ALA A 44 -23.18 -5.53 -13.35
N ALA A 45 -22.14 -6.35 -13.12
CA ALA A 45 -21.83 -6.90 -11.78
C ALA A 45 -21.56 -5.78 -10.76
N GLY A 46 -20.80 -4.75 -11.16
CA GLY A 46 -20.52 -3.58 -10.31
C GLY A 46 -21.78 -2.80 -9.95
N GLN A 47 -22.65 -2.53 -10.91
CA GLN A 47 -23.93 -1.85 -10.67
C GLN A 47 -24.84 -2.66 -9.75
N SER A 48 -24.92 -3.97 -9.94
CA SER A 48 -25.71 -4.86 -9.08
C SER A 48 -25.20 -4.87 -7.64
N GLN A 49 -23.89 -5.05 -7.43
CA GLN A 49 -23.29 -5.06 -6.08
C GLN A 49 -23.36 -3.68 -5.40
N ALA A 50 -23.22 -2.60 -6.16
CA ALA A 50 -23.40 -1.24 -5.64
C ALA A 50 -24.83 -0.95 -5.21
N ALA A 51 -25.81 -1.35 -6.00
CA ALA A 51 -27.24 -1.20 -5.70
C ALA A 51 -27.65 -2.00 -4.45
N GLN A 52 -27.05 -3.15 -4.21
CA GLN A 52 -27.26 -3.98 -3.03
C GLN A 52 -26.49 -3.47 -1.79
N GLY A 53 -25.64 -2.45 -1.91
CA GLY A 53 -24.79 -1.95 -0.84
C GLY A 53 -23.58 -2.84 -0.51
N ILE A 54 -23.47 -4.00 -1.14
CA ILE A 54 -22.42 -5.00 -0.87
C ILE A 54 -21.04 -4.43 -1.19
N LEU A 55 -20.88 -3.80 -2.35
CA LEU A 55 -19.61 -3.23 -2.79
C LEU A 55 -19.10 -2.19 -1.80
N TRP A 56 -19.99 -1.37 -1.25
CA TRP A 56 -19.63 -0.32 -0.29
C TRP A 56 -19.21 -0.88 1.06
N ALA A 57 -19.90 -1.91 1.56
CA ALA A 57 -19.53 -2.59 2.81
C ALA A 57 -18.15 -3.23 2.69
N ASP A 58 -17.92 -4.01 1.62
CA ASP A 58 -16.63 -4.65 1.37
C ASP A 58 -15.49 -3.63 1.21
N LEU A 59 -15.75 -2.52 0.49
CA LEU A 59 -14.79 -1.44 0.28
C LEU A 59 -14.39 -0.78 1.61
N VAL A 60 -15.36 -0.37 2.41
CA VAL A 60 -15.12 0.29 3.71
C VAL A 60 -14.36 -0.65 4.66
N ALA A 61 -14.72 -1.92 4.69
CA ALA A 61 -14.03 -2.91 5.51
C ALA A 61 -12.55 -3.08 5.11
N SER A 62 -12.27 -3.27 3.81
CA SER A 62 -10.89 -3.44 3.33
C SER A 62 -10.06 -2.17 3.52
N VAL A 63 -10.59 -0.99 3.17
CA VAL A 63 -9.93 0.31 3.35
C VAL A 63 -9.63 0.55 4.82
N GLY A 64 -10.60 0.32 5.71
CA GLY A 64 -10.42 0.50 7.16
C GLY A 64 -9.29 -0.37 7.73
N ARG A 65 -9.23 -1.65 7.33
CA ARG A 65 -8.15 -2.57 7.74
C ARG A 65 -6.78 -2.12 7.25
N VAL A 66 -6.68 -1.72 5.98
CA VAL A 66 -5.42 -1.23 5.39
C VAL A 66 -4.93 -0.01 6.13
N PHE A 67 -5.80 1.00 6.31
CA PHE A 67 -5.40 2.22 6.99
C PHE A 67 -5.07 1.99 8.46
N ALA A 68 -5.81 1.15 9.19
CA ALA A 68 -5.52 0.82 10.59
C ALA A 68 -4.16 0.12 10.74
N GLY A 69 -3.91 -0.95 9.96
CA GLY A 69 -2.66 -1.71 10.03
C GLY A 69 -1.46 -0.88 9.57
N PHE A 70 -1.61 -0.14 8.46
CA PHE A 70 -0.55 0.69 7.94
C PHE A 70 -0.24 1.91 8.82
N ALA A 71 -1.24 2.59 9.37
CA ALA A 71 -1.02 3.71 10.29
C ALA A 71 -0.29 3.27 11.56
N LEU A 72 -0.66 2.11 12.11
CA LEU A 72 0.06 1.51 13.24
C LEU A 72 1.52 1.21 12.87
N SER A 73 1.76 0.62 11.71
CA SER A 73 3.10 0.37 11.18
C SER A 73 3.90 1.67 11.02
N ALA A 74 3.31 2.68 10.38
CA ALA A 74 3.95 3.97 10.16
C ALA A 74 4.32 4.67 11.48
N ALA A 75 3.41 4.65 12.45
CA ALA A 75 3.62 5.26 13.78
C ALA A 75 4.78 4.61 14.56
N VAL A 76 4.98 3.29 14.42
CA VAL A 76 6.08 2.56 15.05
C VAL A 76 7.36 2.65 14.22
N ALA A 77 7.26 2.52 12.90
CA ALA A 77 8.41 2.53 12.00
C ALA A 77 9.15 3.87 11.99
N LEU A 78 8.44 5.00 12.12
CA LEU A 78 9.04 6.33 12.07
C LEU A 78 10.06 6.55 13.19
N PRO A 79 9.71 6.46 14.48
CA PRO A 79 10.68 6.63 15.56
C PRO A 79 11.76 5.53 15.54
N LEU A 80 11.40 4.30 15.20
CA LEU A 80 12.34 3.19 15.15
C LEU A 80 13.37 3.37 14.03
N GLY A 81 12.95 3.74 12.84
CA GLY A 81 13.84 4.02 11.70
C GLY A 81 14.75 5.21 11.96
N ILE A 82 14.21 6.29 12.54
CA ILE A 82 15.02 7.46 12.91
C ILE A 82 16.08 7.08 13.95
N THR A 83 15.73 6.35 15.01
CA THR A 83 16.68 5.93 16.03
C THR A 83 17.74 4.97 15.50
N MET A 84 17.38 4.06 14.62
CA MET A 84 18.33 3.17 13.92
C MET A 84 19.26 3.95 12.98
N GLY A 85 18.75 4.96 12.28
CA GLY A 85 19.54 5.78 11.35
C GLY A 85 20.52 6.71 12.05
N THR A 86 20.19 7.19 13.27
CA THR A 86 21.02 8.13 14.03
C THR A 86 21.96 7.46 15.02
N SER A 87 21.71 6.21 15.44
CA SER A 87 22.50 5.48 16.43
C SER A 87 23.12 4.22 15.85
N THR A 88 24.44 4.20 15.70
CA THR A 88 25.19 3.02 15.23
C THR A 88 24.97 1.79 16.13
N VAL A 89 24.82 1.99 17.44
CA VAL A 89 24.61 0.89 18.40
C VAL A 89 23.23 0.25 18.16
N ILE A 90 22.18 1.07 18.09
CA ILE A 90 20.81 0.58 17.85
C ILE A 90 20.70 -0.05 16.45
N CYS A 91 21.34 0.55 15.45
CA CYS A 91 21.38 0.01 14.10
C CYS A 91 21.99 -1.39 14.10
N ARG A 92 23.21 -1.56 14.64
CA ARG A 92 23.90 -2.87 14.66
C ARG A 92 23.15 -3.93 15.46
N LEU A 93 22.38 -3.53 16.48
CA LEU A 93 21.58 -4.44 17.27
C LEU A 93 20.32 -4.92 16.53
N LEU A 94 19.59 -4.00 15.88
CA LEU A 94 18.27 -4.27 15.32
C LEU A 94 18.29 -4.64 13.82
N GLU A 95 19.24 -4.12 13.06
CA GLU A 95 19.31 -4.35 11.61
C GLU A 95 19.34 -5.84 11.23
N PRO A 96 20.12 -6.73 11.90
CA PRO A 96 20.12 -8.16 11.58
C PRO A 96 18.77 -8.82 11.86
N LEU A 97 18.09 -8.41 12.95
CA LEU A 97 16.75 -8.91 13.30
C LEU A 97 15.70 -8.45 12.28
N MET A 98 15.73 -7.16 11.93
CA MET A 98 14.85 -6.60 10.91
C MET A 98 15.05 -7.28 9.54
N ALA A 99 16.32 -7.51 9.17
CA ALA A 99 16.67 -8.20 7.93
C ALA A 99 16.14 -9.65 7.92
N LEU A 100 16.27 -10.37 9.03
CA LEU A 100 15.74 -11.74 9.16
C LEU A 100 14.23 -11.77 8.99
N ILE A 101 13.51 -10.94 9.76
CA ILE A 101 12.04 -10.97 9.80
C ILE A 101 11.42 -10.52 8.48
N ARG A 102 12.01 -9.55 7.77
CA ARG A 102 11.49 -9.08 6.49
C ARG A 102 11.51 -10.14 5.38
N TYR A 103 12.38 -11.17 5.48
CA TYR A 103 12.39 -12.31 4.56
C TYR A 103 11.34 -13.36 4.91
N MET A 104 10.72 -13.29 6.09
CA MET A 104 9.62 -14.17 6.46
C MET A 104 8.35 -13.69 5.74
N PRO A 105 7.65 -14.54 4.96
CA PRO A 105 6.44 -14.14 4.28
C PRO A 105 5.37 -13.74 5.29
N ALA A 106 4.92 -12.48 5.27
CA ALA A 106 3.90 -12.01 6.22
C ALA A 106 2.65 -12.91 6.26
N PRO A 107 2.13 -13.47 5.15
CA PRO A 107 1.01 -14.41 5.19
C PRO A 107 1.25 -15.66 6.04
N ALA A 108 2.50 -16.09 6.24
CA ALA A 108 2.81 -17.24 7.09
C ALA A 108 2.49 -17.01 8.58
N PHE A 109 2.32 -15.76 9.00
CA PHE A 109 1.89 -15.41 10.36
C PHE A 109 0.38 -15.55 10.58
N ILE A 110 -0.45 -15.69 9.53
CA ILE A 110 -1.91 -15.76 9.65
C ILE A 110 -2.36 -16.85 10.63
N PRO A 111 -1.90 -18.12 10.55
CA PRO A 111 -2.32 -19.15 11.49
C PRO A 111 -1.99 -18.80 12.94
N LEU A 112 -0.81 -18.24 13.21
CA LEU A 112 -0.42 -17.80 14.55
C LEU A 112 -1.29 -16.66 15.06
N LEU A 113 -1.56 -15.67 14.21
CA LEU A 113 -2.43 -14.54 14.57
C LEU A 113 -3.85 -15.00 14.89
N ILE A 114 -4.37 -16.00 14.16
CA ILE A 114 -5.69 -16.57 14.44
C ILE A 114 -5.68 -17.37 15.76
N ILE A 115 -4.63 -18.13 16.04
CA ILE A 115 -4.50 -18.88 17.30
C ILE A 115 -4.45 -17.94 18.51
N TYR A 116 -3.72 -16.83 18.42
CA TYR A 116 -3.54 -15.91 19.54
C TYR A 116 -4.70 -14.94 19.73
N PHE A 117 -5.31 -14.46 18.64
CA PHE A 117 -6.29 -13.37 18.67
C PHE A 117 -7.70 -13.80 18.19
N GLY A 118 -7.86 -15.06 17.79
CA GLY A 118 -9.12 -15.57 17.26
C GLY A 118 -9.44 -15.11 15.84
N LEU A 119 -10.65 -15.47 15.40
CA LEU A 119 -11.20 -14.99 14.12
C LEU A 119 -11.85 -13.62 14.31
N GLY A 120 -11.26 -12.59 13.78
CA GLY A 120 -11.76 -11.23 13.93
C GLY A 120 -11.04 -10.21 13.06
N GLU A 121 -11.19 -8.92 13.38
CA GLU A 121 -10.52 -7.84 12.65
C GLU A 121 -9.06 -7.69 13.03
N LEU A 122 -8.71 -7.96 14.30
CA LEU A 122 -7.37 -7.76 14.84
C LEU A 122 -6.29 -8.55 14.10
N PRO A 123 -6.41 -9.86 13.81
CA PRO A 123 -5.43 -10.61 13.03
C PRO A 123 -5.14 -10.01 11.66
N LYS A 124 -6.17 -9.48 10.98
CA LYS A 124 -6.02 -8.88 9.64
C LYS A 124 -5.24 -7.57 9.71
N VAL A 125 -5.55 -6.72 10.69
CA VAL A 125 -4.84 -5.46 10.95
C VAL A 125 -3.39 -5.73 11.34
N LEU A 126 -3.15 -6.71 12.24
CA LEU A 126 -1.81 -7.10 12.66
C LEU A 126 -0.98 -7.71 11.52
N LEU A 127 -1.60 -8.45 10.59
CA LEU A 127 -0.90 -8.95 9.41
C LEU A 127 -0.34 -7.80 8.57
N ILE A 128 -1.15 -6.78 8.31
CA ILE A 128 -0.74 -5.59 7.55
C ILE A 128 0.36 -4.84 8.31
N PHE A 129 0.19 -4.67 9.61
CA PHE A 129 1.18 -4.06 10.49
C PHE A 129 2.55 -4.77 10.39
N ILE A 130 2.60 -6.08 10.62
CA ILE A 130 3.84 -6.87 10.58
C ILE A 130 4.45 -6.81 9.18
N GLY A 131 3.65 -7.01 8.14
CA GLY A 131 4.16 -7.07 6.77
C GLY A 131 4.66 -5.75 6.21
N THR A 132 4.31 -4.61 6.83
CA THR A 132 4.78 -3.28 6.38
C THR A 132 5.78 -2.64 7.34
N LEU A 133 5.81 -3.03 8.62
CA LEU A 133 6.63 -2.42 9.67
C LEU A 133 8.13 -2.46 9.32
N PHE A 134 8.64 -3.62 8.98
CA PHE A 134 10.08 -3.83 8.75
C PHE A 134 10.57 -3.07 7.52
N PHE A 135 9.78 -3.08 6.44
CA PHE A 135 10.09 -2.33 5.22
C PHE A 135 10.08 -0.83 5.47
N ASN A 136 9.04 -0.31 6.14
CA ASN A 136 8.96 1.10 6.52
C ASN A 136 10.15 1.51 7.38
N THR A 137 10.48 0.71 8.40
CA THR A 137 11.59 1.00 9.33
C THR A 137 12.94 1.10 8.61
N LEU A 138 13.25 0.13 7.75
CA LEU A 138 14.52 0.11 7.04
C LEU A 138 14.62 1.24 6.02
N MET A 139 13.55 1.54 5.28
CA MET A 139 13.55 2.66 4.34
C MET A 139 13.72 4.01 5.05
N ILE A 140 13.13 4.19 6.23
CA ILE A 140 13.30 5.40 7.03
C ILE A 140 14.73 5.46 7.60
N MET A 141 15.26 4.36 8.10
CA MET A 141 16.67 4.27 8.55
C MET A 141 17.63 4.69 7.44
N ASP A 142 17.43 4.17 6.23
CA ASP A 142 18.27 4.54 5.09
C ASP A 142 18.12 6.03 4.74
N ALA A 143 16.90 6.57 4.74
CA ALA A 143 16.67 7.99 4.52
C ALA A 143 17.44 8.86 5.52
N VAL A 144 17.51 8.47 6.80
CA VAL A 144 18.30 9.17 7.83
C VAL A 144 19.80 9.09 7.55
N LYS A 145 20.31 7.92 7.13
CA LYS A 145 21.74 7.73 6.80
C LYS A 145 22.18 8.58 5.59
N PHE A 146 21.23 8.96 4.70
CA PHE A 146 21.50 9.83 3.55
C PHE A 146 21.46 11.32 3.85
N VAL A 147 21.14 11.74 5.09
CA VAL A 147 21.21 13.16 5.47
C VAL A 147 22.68 13.62 5.47
N PRO A 148 23.03 14.73 4.76
CA PRO A 148 24.40 15.23 4.74
C PRO A 148 24.91 15.55 6.14
N ASN A 149 26.11 15.04 6.47
CA ASN A 149 26.72 15.27 7.79
C ASN A 149 26.97 16.77 8.05
N GLU A 150 27.24 17.54 7.01
CA GLU A 150 27.48 19.01 7.09
C GLU A 150 26.28 19.75 7.70
N LEU A 151 25.06 19.29 7.47
CA LEU A 151 23.87 19.89 8.06
C LEU A 151 23.81 19.62 9.58
N VAL A 152 24.16 18.39 9.98
CA VAL A 152 24.18 17.98 11.38
C VAL A 152 25.30 18.71 12.14
N GLU A 153 26.52 18.75 11.59
CA GLU A 153 27.68 19.40 12.17
C GLU A 153 27.48 20.91 12.29
N THR A 154 26.92 21.56 11.24
CA THR A 154 26.58 22.99 11.28
C THR A 154 25.60 23.30 12.40
N ALA A 155 24.53 22.50 12.53
CA ALA A 155 23.54 22.70 13.57
C ALA A 155 24.11 22.54 14.99
N LEU A 156 25.02 21.57 15.18
CA LEU A 156 25.73 21.37 16.47
C LEU A 156 26.69 22.52 16.75
N THR A 157 27.45 23.00 15.77
CA THR A 157 28.37 24.12 15.89
C THR A 157 27.65 25.42 16.29
N LEU A 158 26.42 25.61 15.79
CA LEU A 158 25.56 26.72 16.20
C LEU A 158 24.92 26.56 17.58
N GLY A 159 25.33 25.53 18.36
CA GLY A 159 24.87 25.30 19.74
C GLY A 159 23.54 24.51 19.81
N GLY A 160 23.14 23.86 18.72
CA GLY A 160 21.97 22.98 18.73
C GLY A 160 22.16 21.75 19.62
N ARG A 161 21.15 21.43 20.44
CA ARG A 161 21.13 20.18 21.20
C ARG A 161 20.80 19.01 20.29
N THR A 162 21.26 17.79 20.59
CA THR A 162 20.99 16.57 19.81
C THR A 162 19.49 16.38 19.49
N SER A 163 18.59 16.60 20.45
CA SER A 163 17.15 16.53 20.24
C SER A 163 16.62 17.60 19.27
N GLN A 164 17.21 18.79 19.29
CA GLN A 164 16.83 19.87 18.35
C GLN A 164 17.32 19.56 16.95
N VAL A 165 18.52 19.02 16.80
CA VAL A 165 19.07 18.59 15.50
C VAL A 165 18.17 17.47 14.94
N LEU A 166 17.78 16.50 15.76
CA LEU A 166 16.89 15.41 15.37
C LEU A 166 15.54 15.93 14.83
N LEU A 167 14.86 16.79 15.61
CA LEU A 167 13.50 17.23 15.30
C LEU A 167 13.44 18.37 14.27
N ARG A 168 14.45 19.26 14.22
CA ARG A 168 14.42 20.46 13.39
C ARG A 168 15.28 20.37 12.14
N VAL A 169 16.21 19.41 12.06
CA VAL A 169 17.11 19.23 10.91
C VAL A 169 16.84 17.88 10.26
N ILE A 170 17.06 16.76 10.96
CA ILE A 170 16.97 15.43 10.38
C ILE A 170 15.53 15.11 9.96
N THR A 171 14.57 15.24 10.87
CA THR A 171 13.17 14.87 10.59
C THR A 171 12.56 15.63 9.42
N PRO A 172 12.69 16.98 9.30
CA PRO A 172 12.22 17.69 8.10
C PRO A 172 12.99 17.32 6.83
N CYS A 173 14.30 17.06 6.94
CA CYS A 173 15.14 16.69 5.80
C CYS A 173 14.69 15.37 5.17
N ILE A 174 14.33 14.37 5.99
CA ILE A 174 13.89 13.06 5.51
C ILE A 174 12.40 12.98 5.17
N ALA A 175 11.60 13.99 5.50
CA ALA A 175 10.14 13.95 5.32
C ALA A 175 9.70 13.55 3.89
N PRO A 176 10.32 14.04 2.80
CA PRO A 176 9.97 13.62 1.45
C PRO A 176 10.20 12.12 1.24
N GLN A 177 11.35 11.58 1.68
CA GLN A 177 11.71 10.17 1.55
C GLN A 177 10.78 9.28 2.38
N VAL A 178 10.37 9.73 3.58
CA VAL A 178 9.42 9.02 4.44
C VAL A 178 8.05 8.91 3.76
N ILE A 179 7.55 10.01 3.18
CA ILE A 179 6.28 10.01 2.44
C ILE A 179 6.36 9.07 1.23
N ASP A 180 7.46 9.07 0.50
CA ASP A 180 7.67 8.17 -0.64
C ASP A 180 7.79 6.70 -0.19
N ALA A 181 8.48 6.42 0.91
CA ALA A 181 8.54 5.08 1.50
C ALA A 181 7.14 4.57 1.87
N TYR A 182 6.33 5.41 2.52
CA TYR A 182 4.96 5.06 2.87
C TYR A 182 4.08 4.85 1.63
N ARG A 183 4.23 5.67 0.60
CA ARG A 183 3.53 5.51 -0.68
C ARG A 183 3.83 4.15 -1.32
N ILE A 184 5.10 3.77 -1.39
CA ILE A 184 5.54 2.50 -1.99
C ILE A 184 5.02 1.31 -1.17
N ASN A 185 5.17 1.36 0.15
CA ASN A 185 4.78 0.26 1.04
C ASN A 185 3.26 0.14 1.23
N MET A 186 2.49 1.19 0.94
CA MET A 186 1.03 1.11 0.92
C MET A 186 0.51 0.10 -0.12
N ALA A 187 1.19 -0.07 -1.26
CA ALA A 187 0.85 -1.11 -2.23
C ALA A 187 1.00 -2.52 -1.64
N SER A 188 2.04 -2.73 -0.81
CA SER A 188 2.21 -4.01 -0.08
C SER A 188 1.10 -4.23 0.94
N ALA A 189 0.65 -3.18 1.64
CA ALA A 189 -0.47 -3.26 2.57
C ALA A 189 -1.77 -3.73 1.88
N TRP A 190 -2.03 -3.25 0.66
CA TRP A 190 -3.15 -3.68 -0.17
C TRP A 190 -3.06 -5.16 -0.56
N ASN A 191 -1.89 -5.65 -0.93
CA ASN A 191 -1.71 -7.07 -1.21
C ASN A 191 -1.97 -7.92 0.03
N LEU A 192 -1.52 -7.48 1.20
CA LEU A 192 -1.67 -8.21 2.46
C LEU A 192 -3.12 -8.26 2.95
N VAL A 193 -3.91 -7.18 2.80
CA VAL A 193 -5.33 -7.21 3.20
C VAL A 193 -6.11 -8.22 2.38
N ILE A 194 -5.88 -8.32 1.07
CA ILE A 194 -6.56 -9.31 0.23
C ILE A 194 -6.26 -10.72 0.74
N VAL A 195 -5.00 -11.04 1.02
CA VAL A 195 -4.60 -12.35 1.55
C VAL A 195 -5.25 -12.63 2.92
N ALA A 196 -5.27 -11.63 3.81
CA ALA A 196 -5.93 -11.75 5.12
C ALA A 196 -7.43 -12.03 4.99
N GLU A 197 -8.09 -11.35 4.06
CA GLU A 197 -9.52 -11.49 3.81
C GLU A 197 -9.91 -12.81 3.13
N LEU A 198 -9.03 -13.39 2.32
CA LEU A 198 -9.25 -14.73 1.74
C LEU A 198 -9.40 -15.81 2.81
N VAL A 199 -8.68 -15.66 3.93
CA VAL A 199 -8.61 -16.73 4.96
C VAL A 199 -9.70 -16.56 6.01
N ALA A 200 -9.98 -15.34 6.49
CA ALA A 200 -10.73 -15.17 7.74
C ALA A 200 -11.67 -13.93 7.74
N ALA A 201 -12.25 -13.54 6.61
CA ALA A 201 -13.14 -12.38 6.59
C ALA A 201 -14.61 -12.74 6.36
N ASN A 202 -15.52 -11.96 6.99
CA ASN A 202 -16.95 -11.97 6.70
C ASN A 202 -17.32 -10.95 5.61
N GLU A 203 -16.57 -9.85 5.52
CA GLU A 203 -16.73 -8.75 4.57
C GLU A 203 -15.34 -8.33 4.07
N GLY A 204 -15.29 -7.76 2.87
CA GLY A 204 -14.09 -7.24 2.27
C GLY A 204 -13.91 -7.69 0.82
N LEU A 205 -13.13 -6.91 0.06
CA LEU A 205 -12.90 -7.13 -1.38
C LEU A 205 -12.24 -8.50 -1.65
N GLY A 206 -11.28 -8.93 -0.81
CA GLY A 206 -10.66 -10.25 -0.92
C GLY A 206 -11.65 -11.38 -0.65
N LYS A 207 -12.51 -11.22 0.35
CA LYS A 207 -13.60 -12.18 0.62
C LYS A 207 -14.55 -12.28 -0.58
N ARG A 208 -14.90 -11.15 -1.20
CA ARG A 208 -15.79 -11.13 -2.39
C ARG A 208 -15.15 -11.89 -3.55
N ILE A 209 -13.88 -11.66 -3.82
CA ILE A 209 -13.12 -12.38 -4.86
C ILE A 209 -13.11 -13.90 -4.57
N SER A 210 -12.91 -14.32 -3.30
CA SER A 210 -12.93 -15.74 -2.93
C SER A 210 -14.31 -16.38 -3.14
N LEU A 211 -15.39 -15.67 -2.80
CA LEU A 211 -16.75 -16.15 -3.07
C LEU A 211 -17.02 -16.25 -4.57
N ALA A 212 -16.67 -15.23 -5.33
CA ALA A 212 -16.83 -15.22 -6.79
C ALA A 212 -16.06 -16.39 -7.44
N GLN A 213 -14.85 -16.70 -6.96
CA GLN A 213 -14.07 -17.85 -7.41
C GLN A 213 -14.80 -19.18 -7.17
N ARG A 214 -15.41 -19.37 -5.99
CA ARG A 214 -16.14 -20.61 -5.66
C ARG A 214 -17.36 -20.87 -6.54
N PHE A 215 -17.98 -19.79 -7.03
CA PHE A 215 -19.16 -19.84 -7.89
C PHE A 215 -18.81 -19.60 -9.37
N LEU A 216 -17.52 -19.55 -9.74
CA LEU A 216 -17.02 -19.30 -11.09
C LEU A 216 -17.56 -18.00 -11.72
N ARG A 217 -17.83 -16.99 -10.89
CA ARG A 217 -18.29 -15.66 -11.31
C ARG A 217 -17.10 -14.75 -11.63
N THR A 218 -16.49 -14.97 -12.77
CA THR A 218 -15.28 -14.25 -13.17
C THR A 218 -15.51 -12.74 -13.38
N ASP A 219 -16.72 -12.34 -13.76
CA ASP A 219 -17.15 -10.95 -13.84
C ASP A 219 -16.98 -10.21 -12.50
N GLU A 220 -17.33 -10.84 -11.38
CA GLU A 220 -17.14 -10.30 -10.04
C GLU A 220 -15.66 -10.30 -9.59
N ILE A 221 -14.87 -11.30 -10.01
CA ILE A 221 -13.43 -11.33 -9.76
C ILE A 221 -12.76 -10.13 -10.45
N PHE A 222 -13.05 -9.93 -11.76
CA PHE A 222 -12.51 -8.79 -12.51
C PHE A 222 -12.96 -7.46 -11.92
N LEU A 223 -14.22 -7.35 -11.47
CA LEU A 223 -14.71 -6.18 -10.76
C LEU A 223 -13.87 -5.90 -9.52
N GLY A 224 -13.65 -6.91 -8.66
CA GLY A 224 -12.84 -6.78 -7.45
C GLY A 224 -11.42 -6.29 -7.74
N LEU A 225 -10.75 -6.88 -8.75
CA LEU A 225 -9.41 -6.48 -9.16
C LEU A 225 -9.36 -5.03 -9.66
N ILE A 226 -10.34 -4.60 -10.47
CA ILE A 226 -10.43 -3.22 -10.96
C ILE A 226 -10.67 -2.24 -9.81
N VAL A 227 -11.57 -2.57 -8.89
CA VAL A 227 -11.86 -1.72 -7.71
C VAL A 227 -10.62 -1.57 -6.85
N ILE A 228 -9.89 -2.65 -6.55
CA ILE A 228 -8.63 -2.61 -5.79
C ILE A 228 -7.60 -1.72 -6.51
N GLY A 229 -7.43 -1.89 -7.82
CA GLY A 229 -6.52 -1.08 -8.61
C GLY A 229 -6.86 0.41 -8.60
N LEU A 230 -8.15 0.75 -8.73
CA LEU A 230 -8.62 2.14 -8.67
C LEU A 230 -8.39 2.78 -7.30
N ILE A 231 -8.67 2.05 -6.21
CA ILE A 231 -8.41 2.55 -4.87
C ILE A 231 -6.91 2.75 -4.65
N GLY A 232 -6.09 1.78 -5.06
CA GLY A 232 -4.64 1.91 -4.98
C GLY A 232 -4.12 3.15 -5.72
N LEU A 233 -4.64 3.41 -6.92
CA LEU A 233 -4.32 4.62 -7.69
C LEU A 233 -4.74 5.90 -6.96
N LEU A 234 -5.94 5.94 -6.37
CA LEU A 234 -6.42 7.10 -5.61
C LEU A 234 -5.54 7.39 -4.39
N ILE A 235 -5.11 6.34 -3.70
CA ILE A 235 -4.20 6.45 -2.56
C ILE A 235 -2.82 6.96 -3.01
N ASP A 236 -2.26 6.42 -4.11
CA ASP A 236 -0.99 6.90 -4.66
C ASP A 236 -1.06 8.38 -5.04
N LEU A 237 -2.15 8.82 -5.68
CA LEU A 237 -2.40 10.23 -5.97
C LEU A 237 -2.49 11.07 -4.69
N GLY A 238 -3.14 10.55 -3.65
CA GLY A 238 -3.22 11.19 -2.33
C GLY A 238 -1.83 11.42 -1.71
N PHE A 239 -0.95 10.42 -1.73
CA PHE A 239 0.43 10.55 -1.25
C PHE A 239 1.25 11.55 -2.09
N ARG A 240 1.09 11.54 -3.42
CA ARG A 240 1.75 12.55 -4.30
C ARG A 240 1.29 13.97 -3.99
N LEU A 241 0.00 14.17 -3.73
CA LEU A 241 -0.53 15.47 -3.32
C LEU A 241 -0.01 15.88 -1.94
N LEU A 242 0.06 14.94 -1.00
CA LEU A 242 0.64 15.16 0.32
C LEU A 242 2.10 15.62 0.20
N LEU A 243 2.91 14.90 -0.59
CA LEU A 243 4.31 15.23 -0.83
C LEU A 243 4.46 16.65 -1.37
N ARG A 244 3.71 16.98 -2.43
CA ARG A 244 3.75 18.34 -3.05
C ARG A 244 3.33 19.47 -2.10
N ARG A 245 2.39 19.18 -1.18
CA ARG A 245 1.90 20.21 -0.24
C ARG A 245 2.83 20.37 0.97
N SER A 246 3.31 19.26 1.52
CA SER A 246 4.09 19.23 2.75
C SER A 246 5.57 19.50 2.53
N CYS A 247 6.12 19.14 1.36
CA CYS A 247 7.55 19.21 1.06
C CYS A 247 7.84 20.07 -0.18
N ARG A 248 7.32 21.29 -0.20
CA ARG A 248 7.50 22.23 -1.35
C ARG A 248 8.95 22.57 -1.66
N TRP A 249 9.85 22.39 -0.69
CA TRP A 249 11.30 22.61 -0.86
C TRP A 249 12.01 21.44 -1.55
N ALA A 250 11.35 20.28 -1.68
CA ALA A 250 11.94 19.08 -2.26
C ALA A 250 11.38 18.75 -3.65
N THR A 251 10.40 19.51 -4.13
CA THR A 251 9.77 19.43 -5.46
C THR A 251 10.13 20.63 -6.28
#